data_efb79452e82171ce36fa93c8936a5e31
#
_entry.id   efb79452e82171ce36fa93c8936a5e31
#
_cell.length_a   1.000
_cell.length_b   1.000
_cell.length_c   1.000
_cell.angle_alpha   90.00
_cell.angle_beta   90.00
_cell.angle_gamma   90.00
#
_symmetry.space_group_name_H-M   'P 1'
#
loop_
_entity.id
_entity.type
_entity.pdbx_description
1 polymer ?
#
loop_
_entity_poly.entity_id
_entity_poly.type
_entity_poly.pdbx_seq_one_letter_code
_entity_poly.pdbx_strand_id
1 'polypeptide(L)'
;EAAQDAGLIIVMGGDGTILHVAVTLRDHPIPIIGVNFGGKGFLAGLEDDELDMLLEIADGQYTVSRRMMLDVELVRNERIICTQSVLNDVVIHGGHVDCIGVTAYGDGVPITRFNGDGIIVATPTGSTAYSMSAGGPLVEPENENIIMTPICAHSLAGKSFVLAPGRQITIVPERIHDRPAILVADSGDSIALI
;
A
#
# COMPACT_ATOMS: atom_id res chain seq x y z
N GLU A 1 -20.88 -9.38 8.09
CA GLU A 1 -21.82 -10.53 8.21
C GLU A 1 -22.45 -10.92 6.86
N ALA A 2 -22.86 -9.98 5.98
CA ALA A 2 -23.52 -10.32 4.70
C ALA A 2 -22.59 -11.00 3.67
N ALA A 3 -21.27 -10.88 3.78
CA ALA A 3 -20.30 -11.41 2.83
C ALA A 3 -19.76 -12.81 3.20
N GLN A 4 -20.08 -13.35 4.35
CA GLN A 4 -19.45 -14.59 4.85
C GLN A 4 -19.73 -15.82 4.00
N ASP A 5 -20.85 -15.85 3.28
CA ASP A 5 -21.26 -16.95 2.40
C ASP A 5 -21.10 -16.62 0.90
N ALA A 6 -20.49 -15.46 0.56
CA ALA A 6 -20.30 -15.06 -0.82
C ALA A 6 -19.10 -15.78 -1.46
N GLY A 7 -19.28 -16.31 -2.66
CA GLY A 7 -18.20 -16.89 -3.46
C GLY A 7 -17.40 -15.85 -4.25
N LEU A 8 -17.97 -14.67 -4.47
CA LEU A 8 -17.40 -13.55 -5.21
C LEU A 8 -18.04 -12.24 -4.76
N ILE A 9 -17.29 -11.15 -4.75
CA ILE A 9 -17.79 -9.81 -4.44
C ILE A 9 -17.58 -8.92 -5.67
N ILE A 10 -18.65 -8.26 -6.09
CA ILE A 10 -18.62 -7.24 -7.14
C ILE A 10 -18.59 -5.87 -6.47
N VAL A 11 -17.55 -5.10 -6.73
CA VAL A 11 -17.37 -3.74 -6.20
C VAL A 11 -17.62 -2.74 -7.31
N MET A 12 -18.67 -1.94 -7.17
CA MET A 12 -18.97 -0.85 -8.09
C MET A 12 -18.30 0.44 -7.61
N GLY A 13 -17.22 0.85 -8.28
CA GLY A 13 -16.47 2.06 -7.91
C GLY A 13 -15.02 2.02 -8.39
N GLY A 14 -14.26 3.06 -8.08
CA GLY A 14 -12.84 3.15 -8.41
C GLY A 14 -11.94 2.41 -7.42
N ASP A 15 -10.63 2.52 -7.65
CA ASP A 15 -9.59 1.83 -6.88
C ASP A 15 -9.72 2.01 -5.37
N GLY A 16 -10.06 3.22 -4.88
CA GLY A 16 -10.23 3.45 -3.45
C GLY A 16 -11.34 2.60 -2.80
N THR A 17 -12.44 2.33 -3.53
CA THR A 17 -13.52 1.46 -3.03
C THR A 17 -13.06 0.01 -2.98
N ILE A 18 -12.30 -0.43 -3.99
CA ILE A 18 -11.73 -1.78 -4.05
C ILE A 18 -10.74 -2.00 -2.91
N LEU A 19 -9.85 -1.02 -2.66
CA LEU A 19 -8.91 -1.04 -1.53
C LEU A 19 -9.63 -1.22 -0.20
N HIS A 20 -10.67 -0.41 0.05
CA HIS A 20 -11.44 -0.48 1.29
C HIS A 20 -12.08 -1.86 1.51
N VAL A 21 -12.67 -2.43 0.46
CA VAL A 21 -13.27 -3.77 0.51
C VAL A 21 -12.20 -4.83 0.75
N ALA A 22 -11.06 -4.77 0.05
CA ALA A 22 -9.97 -5.73 0.19
C ALA A 22 -9.40 -5.75 1.62
N VAL A 23 -9.16 -4.57 2.21
CA VAL A 23 -8.69 -4.45 3.60
C VAL A 23 -9.73 -4.99 4.59
N THR A 24 -11.01 -4.73 4.34
CA THR A 24 -12.10 -5.23 5.20
C THR A 24 -12.20 -6.76 5.19
N LEU A 25 -11.87 -7.38 4.06
CA LEU A 25 -11.99 -8.84 3.86
C LEU A 25 -10.68 -9.61 4.11
N ARG A 26 -9.63 -8.95 4.59
CA ARG A 26 -8.30 -9.55 4.74
C ARG A 26 -8.29 -10.88 5.52
N ASP A 27 -9.13 -10.98 6.56
CA ASP A 27 -9.20 -12.16 7.44
C ASP A 27 -10.09 -13.28 6.86
N HIS A 28 -10.89 -12.95 5.82
CA HIS A 28 -11.74 -13.88 5.09
C HIS A 28 -11.67 -13.56 3.60
N PRO A 29 -10.56 -13.91 2.92
CA PRO A 29 -10.32 -13.50 1.55
C PRO A 29 -11.34 -14.14 0.59
N ILE A 30 -12.19 -13.32 0.01
CA ILE A 30 -13.16 -13.66 -1.03
C ILE A 30 -12.69 -12.99 -2.31
N PRO A 31 -12.75 -13.64 -3.49
CA PRO A 31 -12.44 -12.99 -4.74
C PRO A 31 -13.25 -11.72 -4.95
N ILE A 32 -12.59 -10.65 -5.40
CA ILE A 32 -13.19 -9.34 -5.64
C ILE A 32 -13.02 -9.02 -7.12
N ILE A 33 -14.09 -8.56 -7.77
CA ILE A 33 -14.03 -7.91 -9.07
C ILE A 33 -14.51 -6.48 -8.96
N GLY A 34 -13.70 -5.53 -9.41
CA GLY A 34 -14.09 -4.13 -9.51
C GLY A 34 -14.74 -3.82 -10.84
N VAL A 35 -15.82 -3.06 -10.83
CA VAL A 35 -16.43 -2.43 -12.00
C VAL A 35 -16.25 -0.93 -11.87
N ASN A 36 -15.50 -0.34 -12.79
CA ASN A 36 -15.16 1.08 -12.77
C ASN A 36 -16.18 1.89 -13.56
N PHE A 37 -16.72 2.94 -12.93
CA PHE A 37 -17.67 3.88 -13.54
C PHE A 37 -17.07 5.29 -13.72
N GLY A 38 -15.76 5.42 -13.64
CA GLY A 38 -15.08 6.71 -13.65
C GLY A 38 -13.81 6.75 -14.49
N GLY A 39 -12.79 7.43 -14.00
CA GLY A 39 -11.48 7.43 -14.64
C GLY A 39 -10.77 6.08 -14.51
N LYS A 40 -9.95 5.70 -15.50
CA LYS A 40 -9.21 4.42 -15.49
C LYS A 40 -8.48 4.19 -14.17
N GLY A 41 -8.76 3.05 -13.55
CA GLY A 41 -8.06 2.53 -12.39
C GLY A 41 -7.12 1.38 -12.76
N PHE A 42 -6.28 0.98 -11.80
CA PHE A 42 -5.36 -0.16 -11.95
C PHE A 42 -5.89 -1.45 -11.30
N LEU A 43 -6.94 -1.34 -10.46
CA LEU A 43 -7.50 -2.47 -9.69
C LEU A 43 -8.81 -3.00 -10.25
N ALA A 44 -9.58 -2.17 -10.96
CA ALA A 44 -10.83 -2.60 -11.58
C ALA A 44 -10.55 -3.60 -12.70
N GLY A 45 -11.32 -4.70 -12.73
CA GLY A 45 -11.23 -5.72 -13.75
C GLY A 45 -12.17 -5.48 -14.92
N LEU A 46 -13.19 -4.64 -14.76
CA LEU A 46 -14.19 -4.30 -15.77
C LEU A 46 -14.43 -2.79 -15.80
N GLU A 47 -14.72 -2.29 -17.00
CA GLU A 47 -15.25 -0.93 -17.22
C GLU A 47 -16.80 -0.98 -17.33
N ASP A 48 -17.46 0.17 -17.35
CA ASP A 48 -18.91 0.30 -17.35
C ASP A 48 -19.59 -0.24 -18.64
N ASP A 49 -18.86 -0.31 -19.73
CA ASP A 49 -19.31 -0.89 -21.01
C ASP A 49 -19.06 -2.41 -21.12
N GLU A 50 -18.43 -3.03 -20.11
CA GLU A 50 -18.10 -4.46 -20.06
C GLU A 50 -19.01 -5.27 -19.11
N LEU A 51 -20.13 -4.71 -18.66
CA LEU A 51 -21.03 -5.35 -17.69
C LEU A 51 -21.58 -6.71 -18.13
N ASP A 52 -21.68 -6.96 -19.43
CA ASP A 52 -22.13 -8.26 -19.97
C ASP A 52 -21.18 -9.41 -19.56
N MET A 53 -19.90 -9.12 -19.31
CA MET A 53 -18.93 -10.11 -18.82
C MET A 53 -19.25 -10.62 -17.40
N LEU A 54 -20.07 -9.90 -16.64
CA LEU A 54 -20.53 -10.39 -15.32
C LEU A 54 -21.33 -11.70 -15.42
N LEU A 55 -21.97 -11.98 -16.56
CA LEU A 55 -22.68 -13.24 -16.79
C LEU A 55 -21.68 -14.39 -16.92
N GLU A 56 -20.58 -14.19 -17.65
CA GLU A 56 -19.50 -15.19 -17.79
C GLU A 56 -18.82 -15.44 -16.44
N ILE A 57 -18.62 -14.40 -15.66
CA ILE A 57 -18.06 -14.48 -14.31
C ILE A 57 -19.01 -15.26 -13.38
N ALA A 58 -20.32 -15.03 -13.47
CA ALA A 58 -21.31 -15.78 -12.69
C ALA A 58 -21.32 -17.28 -13.04
N ASP A 59 -20.99 -17.62 -14.30
CA ASP A 59 -20.80 -19.00 -14.75
C ASP A 59 -19.42 -19.60 -14.38
N GLY A 60 -18.62 -18.86 -13.59
CA GLY A 60 -17.31 -19.29 -13.10
C GLY A 60 -16.16 -19.12 -14.11
N GLN A 61 -16.37 -18.36 -15.20
CA GLN A 61 -15.34 -18.11 -16.21
C GLN A 61 -14.46 -16.92 -15.81
N TYR A 62 -13.60 -17.13 -14.81
CA TYR A 62 -12.62 -16.13 -14.37
C TYR A 62 -11.38 -16.79 -13.79
N THR A 63 -10.29 -16.04 -13.73
CA THR A 63 -9.08 -16.41 -13.00
C THR A 63 -8.89 -15.50 -11.80
N VAL A 64 -8.30 -16.01 -10.73
CA VAL A 64 -8.05 -15.25 -9.50
C VAL A 64 -6.58 -14.84 -9.45
N SER A 65 -6.32 -13.54 -9.45
CA SER A 65 -5.00 -12.97 -9.18
C SER A 65 -4.83 -12.78 -7.67
N ARG A 66 -3.78 -13.36 -7.11
CA ARG A 66 -3.46 -13.23 -5.68
C ARG A 66 -2.61 -11.98 -5.45
N ARG A 67 -2.97 -11.19 -4.47
CA ARG A 67 -2.26 -9.95 -4.12
C ARG A 67 -1.78 -10.02 -2.68
N MET A 68 -0.47 -9.75 -2.47
CA MET A 68 0.04 -9.61 -1.12
C MET A 68 -0.47 -8.32 -0.46
N MET A 69 -0.55 -8.33 0.84
CA MET A 69 -0.78 -7.15 1.67
C MET A 69 0.40 -6.96 2.64
N LEU A 70 0.58 -5.76 3.15
CA LEU A 70 1.52 -5.48 4.23
C LEU A 70 0.75 -5.25 5.53
N ASP A 71 1.19 -5.87 6.60
CA ASP A 71 0.77 -5.53 7.95
C ASP A 71 1.72 -4.46 8.51
N VAL A 72 1.13 -3.37 8.98
CA VAL A 72 1.84 -2.18 9.45
C VAL A 72 1.60 -2.01 10.94
N GLU A 73 2.66 -1.96 11.71
CA GLU A 73 2.61 -1.68 13.15
C GLU A 73 3.26 -0.32 13.46
N LEU A 74 2.52 0.56 14.09
CA LEU A 74 3.09 1.75 14.71
C LEU A 74 3.54 1.41 16.12
N VAL A 75 4.85 1.44 16.34
CA VAL A 75 5.46 1.14 17.64
C VAL A 75 6.00 2.41 18.27
N ARG A 76 5.67 2.65 19.54
CA ARG A 76 6.20 3.75 20.35
C ARG A 76 6.56 3.25 21.75
N ASN A 77 7.78 3.55 22.21
CA ASN A 77 8.27 3.08 23.51
C ASN A 77 8.06 1.56 23.70
N GLU A 78 8.43 0.78 22.69
CA GLU A 78 8.32 -0.69 22.65
C GLU A 78 6.89 -1.23 22.76
N ARG A 79 5.88 -0.37 22.54
CA ARG A 79 4.46 -0.76 22.55
C ARG A 79 3.84 -0.51 21.18
N ILE A 80 3.06 -1.48 20.71
CA ILE A 80 2.23 -1.32 19.52
C ILE A 80 1.09 -0.35 19.86
N ILE A 81 1.01 0.76 19.13
CA ILE A 81 0.00 1.80 19.28
C ILE A 81 -1.20 1.52 18.38
N CYS A 82 -0.93 1.08 17.15
CA CYS A 82 -1.97 0.63 16.23
C CYS A 82 -1.38 -0.35 15.21
N THR A 83 -2.27 -1.15 14.63
CA THR A 83 -1.98 -2.07 13.54
C THR A 83 -2.93 -1.76 12.39
N GLN A 84 -2.42 -1.75 11.17
CA GLN A 84 -3.21 -1.58 9.95
C GLN A 84 -2.71 -2.56 8.89
N SER A 85 -3.55 -2.91 7.92
CA SER A 85 -3.12 -3.64 6.72
C SER A 85 -3.36 -2.79 5.50
N VAL A 86 -2.45 -2.87 4.53
CA VAL A 86 -2.52 -2.10 3.29
C VAL A 86 -2.38 -3.04 2.09
N LEU A 87 -3.14 -2.75 1.04
CA LEU A 87 -3.02 -3.41 -0.26
C LEU A 87 -2.06 -2.65 -1.17
N ASN A 88 -2.03 -1.32 -1.13
CA ASN A 88 -1.09 -0.51 -1.90
C ASN A 88 0.17 -0.19 -1.11
N ASP A 89 0.08 0.74 -0.14
CA ASP A 89 1.26 1.29 0.49
C ASP A 89 1.00 1.93 1.85
N VAL A 90 2.08 2.10 2.61
CA VAL A 90 2.16 2.98 3.76
C VAL A 90 3.18 4.07 3.48
N VAL A 91 2.80 5.30 3.78
CA VAL A 91 3.60 6.49 3.57
C VAL A 91 3.96 7.13 4.90
N ILE A 92 5.22 7.48 5.09
CA ILE A 92 5.67 8.34 6.19
C ILE A 92 6.26 9.60 5.55
N HIS A 93 5.69 10.76 5.87
CA HIS A 93 6.14 12.04 5.32
C HIS A 93 6.11 13.16 6.37
N GLY A 94 6.78 14.28 6.09
CA GLY A 94 6.72 15.47 6.93
C GLY A 94 5.31 16.05 7.01
N GLY A 95 4.91 16.56 8.17
CA GLY A 95 3.56 17.10 8.42
C GLY A 95 3.21 18.37 7.63
N HIS A 96 4.20 19.06 7.11
CA HIS A 96 4.10 20.21 6.20
C HIS A 96 5.13 20.03 5.08
N VAL A 97 5.55 21.11 4.40
CA VAL A 97 6.64 21.09 3.41
C VAL A 97 8.01 20.91 4.08
N ASP A 98 8.09 20.01 5.04
CA ASP A 98 9.27 19.78 5.87
C ASP A 98 9.99 18.51 5.48
N CYS A 99 11.29 18.65 5.26
CA CYS A 99 12.20 17.53 5.07
C CYS A 99 12.43 16.82 6.43
N ILE A 100 12.22 15.50 6.46
CA ILE A 100 12.48 14.66 7.62
C ILE A 100 13.70 13.76 7.40
N GLY A 101 14.37 13.37 8.50
CA GLY A 101 15.36 12.30 8.44
C GLY A 101 14.63 10.96 8.47
N VAL A 102 15.11 10.01 7.68
CA VAL A 102 14.56 8.65 7.62
C VAL A 102 15.70 7.65 7.70
N THR A 103 15.58 6.68 8.61
CA THR A 103 16.43 5.50 8.63
C THR A 103 15.57 4.26 8.43
N ALA A 104 15.92 3.43 7.45
CA ALA A 104 15.23 2.18 7.15
C ALA A 104 16.10 0.97 7.48
N TYR A 105 15.49 -0.03 8.10
CA TYR A 105 16.10 -1.30 8.46
C TYR A 105 15.35 -2.46 7.81
N GLY A 106 16.05 -3.52 7.48
CA GLY A 106 15.49 -4.81 7.09
C GLY A 106 15.99 -5.90 8.04
N ASP A 107 15.08 -6.55 8.76
CA ASP A 107 15.40 -7.55 9.79
C ASP A 107 16.41 -7.04 10.81
N GLY A 108 16.26 -5.78 11.23
CA GLY A 108 17.15 -5.11 12.18
C GLY A 108 18.48 -4.61 11.60
N VAL A 109 18.78 -4.87 10.32
CA VAL A 109 20.00 -4.41 9.64
C VAL A 109 19.74 -3.12 8.89
N PRO A 110 20.56 -2.05 9.05
CA PRO A 110 20.39 -0.80 8.32
C PRO A 110 20.47 -1.02 6.80
N ILE A 111 19.47 -0.52 6.05
CA ILE A 111 19.44 -0.53 4.59
C ILE A 111 19.87 0.83 4.05
N THR A 112 19.25 1.91 4.52
CA THR A 112 19.52 3.27 4.03
C THR A 112 19.18 4.30 5.07
N ARG A 113 19.84 5.47 4.97
CA ARG A 113 19.53 6.67 5.72
C ARG A 113 19.59 7.88 4.80
N PHE A 114 18.60 8.74 4.83
CA PHE A 114 18.54 9.95 4.01
C PHE A 114 17.70 11.04 4.68
N ASN A 115 17.79 12.27 4.14
CA ASN A 115 16.83 13.33 4.40
C ASN A 115 16.00 13.52 3.14
N GLY A 116 14.70 13.75 3.30
CA GLY A 116 13.76 13.93 2.19
C GLY A 116 12.37 14.26 2.71
N ASP A 117 11.40 14.33 1.80
CA ASP A 117 10.01 14.62 2.18
C ASP A 117 9.35 13.43 2.87
N GLY A 118 9.87 12.20 2.64
CA GLY A 118 9.34 11.00 3.25
C GLY A 118 9.82 9.70 2.62
N ILE A 119 9.09 8.64 2.90
CA ILE A 119 9.32 7.29 2.36
C ILE A 119 7.98 6.57 2.17
N ILE A 120 7.91 5.77 1.11
CA ILE A 120 6.80 4.88 0.80
C ILE A 120 7.29 3.44 0.96
N VAL A 121 6.52 2.61 1.64
CA VAL A 121 6.69 1.15 1.64
C VAL A 121 5.46 0.55 0.99
N ALA A 122 5.63 -0.07 -0.18
CA ALA A 122 4.56 -0.51 -1.04
C ALA A 122 4.60 -2.02 -1.31
N THR A 123 3.44 -2.57 -1.61
CA THR A 123 3.28 -3.88 -2.22
C THR A 123 3.55 -3.79 -3.73
N PRO A 124 3.64 -4.90 -4.46
CA PRO A 124 3.64 -4.90 -5.92
C PRO A 124 2.38 -4.26 -6.52
N THR A 125 1.21 -4.46 -5.91
CA THR A 125 -0.03 -3.77 -6.30
C THR A 125 0.12 -2.26 -6.18
N GLY A 126 0.67 -1.77 -5.06
CA GLY A 126 0.94 -0.36 -4.82
C GLY A 126 2.08 0.23 -5.66
N SER A 127 2.82 -0.60 -6.41
CA SER A 127 3.87 -0.10 -7.31
C SER A 127 3.33 0.83 -8.40
N THR A 128 2.05 0.72 -8.75
CA THR A 128 1.36 1.59 -9.72
C THR A 128 0.66 2.79 -9.08
N ALA A 129 0.69 2.90 -7.74
CA ALA A 129 0.09 3.99 -6.96
C ALA A 129 1.10 5.11 -6.65
N TYR A 130 1.17 5.58 -5.41
CA TYR A 130 2.04 6.69 -5.04
C TYR A 130 3.54 6.38 -5.21
N SER A 131 3.93 5.11 -5.04
CA SER A 131 5.32 4.67 -5.29
C SER A 131 5.78 5.01 -6.71
N MET A 132 4.92 4.79 -7.73
CA MET A 132 5.22 5.16 -9.12
C MET A 132 5.45 6.66 -9.26
N SER A 133 4.59 7.49 -8.69
CA SER A 133 4.70 8.95 -8.74
C SER A 133 5.97 9.46 -8.07
N ALA A 134 6.46 8.76 -7.04
CA ALA A 134 7.73 9.05 -6.38
C ALA A 134 8.97 8.48 -7.11
N GLY A 135 8.79 7.87 -8.28
CA GLY A 135 9.88 7.30 -9.09
C GLY A 135 10.29 5.88 -8.68
N GLY A 136 9.41 5.16 -8.00
CA GLY A 136 9.56 3.74 -7.68
C GLY A 136 9.42 2.85 -8.93
N PRO A 137 9.96 1.63 -8.90
CA PRO A 137 9.84 0.68 -9.99
C PRO A 137 8.41 0.10 -10.08
N LEU A 138 7.98 -0.23 -11.29
CA LEU A 138 6.81 -1.07 -11.50
C LEU A 138 7.17 -2.53 -11.25
N VAL A 139 6.35 -3.22 -10.50
CA VAL A 139 6.54 -4.63 -10.14
C VAL A 139 5.27 -5.38 -10.48
N GLU A 140 5.44 -6.59 -11.05
CA GLU A 140 4.33 -7.48 -11.38
C GLU A 140 3.44 -7.69 -10.14
N PRO A 141 2.13 -7.42 -10.24
CA PRO A 141 1.24 -7.38 -9.08
C PRO A 141 1.12 -8.70 -8.29
N GLU A 142 1.39 -9.84 -8.92
CA GLU A 142 1.37 -11.16 -8.27
C GLU A 142 2.68 -11.53 -7.57
N ASN A 143 3.72 -10.70 -7.69
CA ASN A 143 4.92 -10.86 -6.90
C ASN A 143 4.66 -10.57 -5.41
N GLU A 144 5.57 -11.00 -4.56
CA GLU A 144 5.50 -10.79 -3.11
C GLU A 144 6.65 -9.90 -2.58
N ASN A 145 7.28 -9.13 -3.45
CA ASN A 145 8.35 -8.22 -3.08
C ASN A 145 7.83 -7.00 -2.32
N ILE A 146 8.63 -6.49 -1.38
CA ILE A 146 8.38 -5.22 -0.72
C ILE A 146 9.13 -4.13 -1.46
N ILE A 147 8.45 -3.04 -1.82
CA ILE A 147 9.05 -1.90 -2.52
C ILE A 147 9.20 -0.76 -1.52
N MET A 148 10.41 -0.20 -1.43
CA MET A 148 10.69 0.95 -0.58
C MET A 148 11.17 2.10 -1.46
N THR A 149 10.40 3.20 -1.51
CA THR A 149 10.65 4.35 -2.39
C THR A 149 10.79 5.63 -1.57
N PRO A 150 11.98 6.25 -1.53
CA PRO A 150 12.16 7.56 -0.93
C PRO A 150 11.39 8.65 -1.69
N ILE A 151 10.84 9.63 -0.97
CA ILE A 151 10.17 10.80 -1.54
C ILE A 151 11.14 11.97 -1.49
N CYS A 152 11.49 12.54 -2.65
CA CYS A 152 12.35 13.72 -2.78
C CYS A 152 13.63 13.65 -1.92
N ALA A 153 14.30 12.50 -1.90
CA ALA A 153 15.51 12.33 -1.10
C ALA A 153 16.64 13.26 -1.53
N HIS A 154 17.22 14.00 -0.59
CA HIS A 154 18.35 14.91 -0.80
C HIS A 154 19.69 14.16 -0.78
N SER A 155 19.77 13.02 -1.43
CA SER A 155 20.95 12.17 -1.43
C SER A 155 21.04 11.38 -2.74
N LEU A 156 22.25 11.19 -3.24
CA LEU A 156 22.50 10.28 -4.36
C LEU A 156 22.20 8.80 -3.98
N ALA A 157 22.15 8.49 -2.69
CA ALA A 157 21.77 7.19 -2.16
C ALA A 157 20.23 7.01 -2.03
N GLY A 158 19.44 8.04 -2.33
CA GLY A 158 17.98 7.99 -2.31
C GLY A 158 17.40 7.21 -3.48
N LYS A 159 17.74 5.92 -3.57
CA LYS A 159 17.23 4.99 -4.58
C LYS A 159 16.11 4.15 -3.99
N SER A 160 15.20 3.70 -4.85
CA SER A 160 14.21 2.70 -4.48
C SER A 160 14.85 1.33 -4.32
N PHE A 161 14.31 0.54 -3.41
CA PHE A 161 14.73 -0.83 -3.14
C PHE A 161 13.57 -1.78 -3.42
N VAL A 162 13.87 -2.90 -4.06
CA VAL A 162 12.96 -4.05 -4.18
C VAL A 162 13.54 -5.14 -3.26
N LEU A 163 12.81 -5.47 -2.23
CA LEU A 163 13.24 -6.35 -1.15
C LEU A 163 12.52 -7.70 -1.26
N ALA A 164 13.18 -8.74 -0.78
CA ALA A 164 12.60 -10.08 -0.78
C ALA A 164 11.33 -10.16 0.08
N PRO A 165 10.39 -11.07 -0.25
CA PRO A 165 9.20 -11.30 0.55
C PRO A 165 9.55 -11.79 1.97
N GLY A 166 8.63 -11.57 2.91
CA GLY A 166 8.75 -12.04 4.29
C GLY A 166 9.74 -11.25 5.15
N ARG A 167 10.35 -10.18 4.64
CA ARG A 167 11.23 -9.31 5.43
C ARG A 167 10.45 -8.36 6.33
N GLN A 168 10.95 -8.15 7.54
CA GLN A 168 10.45 -7.09 8.41
C GLN A 168 11.18 -5.77 8.09
N ILE A 169 10.40 -4.78 7.63
CA ILE A 169 10.93 -3.44 7.35
C ILE A 169 10.57 -2.52 8.50
N THR A 170 11.60 -1.90 9.09
CA THR A 170 11.40 -0.91 10.16
C THR A 170 11.81 0.46 9.64
N ILE A 171 10.91 1.43 9.71
CA ILE A 171 11.18 2.82 9.34
C ILE A 171 11.22 3.66 10.63
N VAL A 172 12.33 4.37 10.81
CA VAL A 172 12.51 5.28 11.94
C VAL A 172 12.61 6.70 11.39
N PRO A 173 11.55 7.52 11.53
CA PRO A 173 11.63 8.94 11.24
C PRO A 173 12.47 9.65 12.32
N GLU A 174 13.36 10.54 11.90
CA GLU A 174 14.24 11.28 12.78
C GLU A 174 13.81 12.76 12.88
N ARG A 175 14.11 13.40 14.01
CA ARG A 175 13.82 14.81 14.29
C ARG A 175 12.33 15.18 14.30
N ILE A 176 11.48 14.22 14.65
CA ILE A 176 10.02 14.42 14.70
C ILE A 176 9.56 15.36 15.82
N HIS A 177 10.38 15.60 16.86
CA HIS A 177 10.04 16.53 17.96
C HIS A 177 9.88 17.98 17.50
N ASP A 178 10.68 18.38 16.50
CA ASP A 178 10.65 19.74 15.95
C ASP A 178 9.77 19.81 14.68
N ARG A 179 9.51 18.67 14.05
CA ARG A 179 8.83 18.54 12.75
C ARG A 179 8.01 17.26 12.74
N PRO A 180 6.70 17.36 13.00
CA PRO A 180 5.84 16.17 13.05
C PRO A 180 5.88 15.43 11.72
N ALA A 181 6.10 14.13 11.78
CA ALA A 181 5.87 13.24 10.65
C ALA A 181 4.45 12.67 10.72
N ILE A 182 3.93 12.26 9.59
CA ILE A 182 2.59 11.70 9.44
C ILE A 182 2.73 10.33 8.76
N LEU A 183 2.00 9.35 9.29
CA LEU A 183 1.81 8.04 8.67
C LEU A 183 0.43 8.00 8.02
N VAL A 184 0.38 7.53 6.77
CA VAL A 184 -0.86 7.30 6.01
C VAL A 184 -0.79 5.89 5.42
N ALA A 185 -1.87 5.12 5.55
CA ALA A 185 -2.01 3.77 5.04
C ALA A 185 -3.14 3.72 3.99
N ASP A 186 -2.85 3.26 2.77
CA ASP A 186 -3.79 3.16 1.63
C ASP A 186 -4.65 4.44 1.42
N SER A 187 -4.06 5.62 1.55
CA SER A 187 -4.78 6.91 1.48
C SER A 187 -5.89 7.07 2.51
N GLY A 188 -5.84 6.31 3.61
CA GLY A 188 -6.77 6.42 4.73
C GLY A 188 -6.48 7.59 5.67
N ASP A 189 -6.97 7.49 6.89
CA ASP A 189 -6.75 8.51 7.93
C ASP A 189 -5.26 8.65 8.28
N SER A 190 -4.83 9.88 8.47
CA SER A 190 -3.45 10.20 8.84
C SER A 190 -3.22 10.06 10.34
N ILE A 191 -2.09 9.49 10.74
CA ILE A 191 -1.66 9.35 12.11
C ILE A 191 -0.41 10.22 12.35
N ALA A 192 -0.49 11.18 13.27
CA ALA A 192 0.65 11.99 13.62
C ALA A 192 1.68 11.17 14.43
N LEU A 193 2.93 11.25 14.00
CA LEU A 193 4.08 10.67 14.66
C LEU A 193 4.73 11.76 15.54
N ILE A 194 4.54 11.68 16.86
CA ILE A 194 5.01 12.67 17.85
C ILE A 194 5.95 11.98 18.84
#